data_45b791d71c5364dedea182143cec134e
#
_entry.id   45b791d71c5364dedea182143cec134e
#
_cell.length_a   1.000
_cell.length_b   1.000
_cell.length_c   1.000
_cell.angle_alpha   90.00
_cell.angle_beta   90.00
_cell.angle_gamma   90.00
#
_symmetry.space_group_name_H-M   'P 1'
#
loop_
_entity.id
_entity.type
_entity.pdbx_description
1 polymer ?
#
loop_
_entity_poly.entity_id
_entity_poly.type
_entity_poly.pdbx_seq_one_letter_code
_entity_poly.pdbx_strand_id
1 'polypeptide(L)'
;WLETPPDVQAAEFEETSRRMMRFALDDLAELPDAPTVVEGPQVLPDLVPPGDQALFLDPTPEFQRAVLERRSMPSSDPARALEARLVKDRLYADRVAALALERGFPVLVMNGSPDLVGTAESLLEIPEGPADLQAIRRWENEAAAANIRAWLDSPEAPAEHGGFPFACECGRRGCDEL
;
A
#
# COMPACT_ATOMS: atom_id res chain seq x y z
N TRP A 1 4.37 -10.37 -19.74
CA TRP A 1 3.61 -10.65 -18.51
C TRP A 1 2.74 -11.90 -18.66
N LEU A 2 1.88 -12.02 -19.65
CA LEU A 2 1.00 -13.20 -19.85
C LEU A 2 1.75 -14.50 -20.15
N GLU A 3 2.99 -14.44 -20.55
CA GLU A 3 3.84 -15.60 -20.81
C GLU A 3 4.62 -16.08 -19.56
N THR A 4 4.65 -15.26 -18.52
CA THR A 4 5.30 -15.63 -17.25
C THR A 4 4.30 -16.43 -16.39
N PRO A 5 4.65 -17.59 -15.85
CA PRO A 5 3.77 -18.37 -14.96
C PRO A 5 3.36 -17.55 -13.72
N PRO A 6 2.11 -17.69 -13.23
CA PRO A 6 1.62 -16.91 -12.09
C PRO A 6 2.40 -17.08 -10.78
N ASP A 7 2.97 -18.25 -10.54
CA ASP A 7 3.83 -18.53 -9.39
C ASP A 7 5.16 -17.76 -9.45
N VAL A 8 5.75 -17.68 -10.64
CA VAL A 8 6.95 -16.84 -10.89
C VAL A 8 6.61 -15.37 -10.69
N GLN A 9 5.48 -14.91 -11.23
CA GLN A 9 5.02 -13.53 -11.04
C GLN A 9 4.78 -13.20 -9.56
N ALA A 10 4.22 -14.13 -8.77
CA ALA A 10 4.01 -13.94 -7.35
C ALA A 10 5.35 -13.83 -6.59
N ALA A 11 6.33 -14.66 -6.93
CA ALA A 11 7.67 -14.60 -6.34
C ALA A 11 8.42 -13.31 -6.70
N GLU A 12 8.34 -12.87 -7.97
CA GLU A 12 8.93 -11.59 -8.41
C GLU A 12 8.26 -10.39 -7.72
N PHE A 13 6.95 -10.47 -7.50
CA PHE A 13 6.23 -9.42 -6.78
C PHE A 13 6.65 -9.35 -5.31
N GLU A 14 6.84 -10.49 -4.65
CA GLU A 14 7.37 -10.54 -3.28
C GLU A 14 8.77 -9.95 -3.19
N GLU A 15 9.66 -10.33 -4.10
CA GLU A 15 11.04 -9.79 -4.15
C GLU A 15 11.04 -8.27 -4.37
N THR A 16 10.16 -7.78 -5.25
CA THR A 16 9.99 -6.35 -5.49
C THR A 16 9.43 -5.65 -4.25
N SER A 17 8.46 -6.26 -3.58
CA SER A 17 7.86 -5.75 -2.33
C SER A 17 8.91 -5.60 -1.24
N ARG A 18 9.80 -6.61 -1.08
CA ARG A 18 10.91 -6.55 -0.12
C ARG A 18 11.88 -5.40 -0.40
N ARG A 19 12.18 -5.14 -1.67
CA ARG A 19 13.03 -4.01 -2.05
C ARG A 19 12.36 -2.66 -1.80
N MET A 20 11.11 -2.54 -2.19
CA MET A 20 10.34 -1.30 -1.99
C MET A 20 10.15 -0.98 -0.50
N MET A 21 9.87 -1.99 0.32
CA MET A 21 9.68 -1.79 1.75
C MET A 21 10.92 -1.23 2.45
N ARG A 22 12.13 -1.53 1.97
CA ARG A 22 13.36 -0.94 2.53
C ARG A 22 13.37 0.58 2.35
N PHE A 23 13.02 1.08 1.17
CA PHE A 23 12.91 2.52 0.93
C PHE A 23 11.81 3.14 1.79
N ALA A 24 10.64 2.47 1.89
CA ALA A 24 9.56 2.96 2.74
C ALA A 24 9.96 3.04 4.22
N LEU A 25 10.75 2.09 4.73
CA LEU A 25 11.26 2.13 6.10
C LEU A 25 12.27 3.26 6.32
N ASP A 26 13.13 3.54 5.33
CA ASP A 26 14.04 4.67 5.37
C ASP A 26 13.27 6.00 5.39
N ASP A 27 12.25 6.15 4.52
CA ASP A 27 11.38 7.33 4.49
C ASP A 27 10.60 7.50 5.82
N LEU A 28 10.09 6.41 6.39
CA LEU A 28 9.39 6.41 7.68
C LEU A 28 10.28 6.87 8.84
N ALA A 29 11.57 6.55 8.78
CA ALA A 29 12.52 6.96 9.81
C ALA A 29 12.78 8.49 9.80
N GLU A 30 12.45 9.17 8.70
CA GLU A 30 12.56 10.62 8.56
C GLU A 30 11.27 11.35 8.97
N LEU A 31 10.16 10.61 9.17
CA LEU A 31 8.90 11.22 9.59
C LEU A 31 9.00 11.83 11.00
N PRO A 32 8.22 12.88 11.29
CA PRO A 32 8.01 13.35 12.65
C PRO A 32 7.54 12.24 13.57
N ASP A 33 7.91 12.30 14.86
CA ASP A 33 7.47 11.34 15.88
C ASP A 33 5.96 11.48 16.12
N ALA A 34 5.19 10.77 15.32
CA ALA A 34 3.73 10.74 15.33
C ALA A 34 3.21 9.37 14.91
N PRO A 35 2.04 8.94 15.42
CA PRO A 35 1.40 7.72 14.97
C PRO A 35 1.17 7.76 13.44
N THR A 36 1.79 6.83 12.73
CA THR A 36 1.76 6.76 11.27
C THR A 36 1.15 5.42 10.85
N VAL A 37 0.23 5.46 9.89
CA VAL A 37 -0.34 4.26 9.27
C VAL A 37 0.31 4.06 7.90
N VAL A 38 0.86 2.87 7.70
CA VAL A 38 1.44 2.45 6.43
C VAL A 38 0.55 1.37 5.82
N GLU A 39 0.11 1.57 4.61
CA GLU A 39 -0.70 0.59 3.89
C GLU A 39 -0.07 0.24 2.54
N GLY A 40 -0.32 -0.96 2.09
CA GLY A 40 0.03 -1.40 0.74
C GLY A 40 0.37 -2.88 0.66
N PRO A 41 0.30 -3.45 -0.55
CA PRO A 41 0.60 -4.85 -0.75
C PRO A 41 2.11 -5.17 -0.58
N GLN A 42 2.95 -4.16 -0.44
CA GLN A 42 4.39 -4.30 -0.21
C GLN A 42 4.74 -4.52 1.26
N VAL A 43 3.80 -4.25 2.17
CA VAL A 43 4.01 -4.49 3.61
C VAL A 43 3.99 -5.99 3.86
N LEU A 44 5.18 -6.57 4.09
CA LEU A 44 5.34 -7.99 4.36
C LEU A 44 5.48 -8.23 5.87
N PRO A 45 4.89 -9.30 6.41
CA PRO A 45 4.86 -9.55 7.86
C PRO A 45 6.25 -9.64 8.52
N ASP A 46 7.23 -10.15 7.81
CA ASP A 46 8.60 -10.29 8.31
C ASP A 46 9.44 -9.01 8.22
N LEU A 47 8.90 -7.96 7.61
CA LEU A 47 9.51 -6.63 7.52
C LEU A 47 8.87 -5.60 8.45
N VAL A 48 7.80 -5.97 9.16
CA VAL A 48 7.22 -5.11 10.19
C VAL A 48 8.22 -4.96 11.34
N PRO A 49 8.59 -3.73 11.72
CA PRO A 49 9.54 -3.50 12.79
C PRO A 49 9.07 -4.08 14.13
N PRO A 50 9.98 -4.51 15.00
CA PRO A 50 9.63 -5.00 16.33
C PRO A 50 8.94 -3.91 17.16
N GLY A 51 7.76 -4.23 17.69
CA GLY A 51 6.95 -3.30 18.49
C GLY A 51 5.84 -2.59 17.69
N ASP A 52 5.91 -2.63 16.36
CA ASP A 52 4.84 -2.09 15.52
C ASP A 52 3.67 -3.08 15.44
N GLN A 53 2.48 -2.55 15.28
CA GLN A 53 1.27 -3.33 15.05
C GLN A 53 1.02 -3.46 13.56
N ALA A 54 0.50 -4.62 13.15
CA ALA A 54 0.10 -4.85 11.77
C ALA A 54 -1.16 -5.70 11.70
N LEU A 55 -1.97 -5.45 10.67
CA LEU A 55 -3.14 -6.25 10.32
C LEU A 55 -3.03 -6.63 8.84
N PHE A 56 -3.16 -7.90 8.54
CA PHE A 56 -3.10 -8.38 7.16
C PHE A 56 -4.48 -8.76 6.66
N LEU A 57 -4.77 -8.39 5.41
CA LEU A 57 -6.06 -8.62 4.78
C LEU A 57 -5.93 -9.82 3.82
N ASP A 58 -6.77 -10.83 4.01
CA ASP A 58 -6.83 -12.03 3.15
C ASP A 58 -8.17 -12.04 2.40
N PRO A 59 -8.21 -11.61 1.11
CA PRO A 59 -9.45 -11.61 0.35
C PRO A 59 -9.88 -13.03 -0.01
N THR A 60 -11.18 -13.35 0.17
CA THR A 60 -11.71 -14.60 -0.37
C THR A 60 -11.62 -14.62 -1.90
N PRO A 61 -11.52 -15.80 -2.53
CA PRO A 61 -11.46 -15.90 -3.99
C PRO A 61 -12.62 -15.20 -4.71
N GLU A 62 -13.82 -15.29 -4.15
CA GLU A 62 -15.03 -14.66 -4.69
C GLU A 62 -14.94 -13.12 -4.60
N PHE A 63 -14.51 -12.60 -3.46
CA PHE A 63 -14.34 -11.17 -3.26
C PHE A 63 -13.23 -10.62 -4.16
N GLN A 64 -12.09 -11.31 -4.23
CA GLN A 64 -10.97 -10.95 -5.10
C GLN A 64 -11.41 -10.88 -6.57
N ARG A 65 -12.14 -11.89 -7.06
CA ARG A 65 -12.68 -11.90 -8.43
C ARG A 65 -13.61 -10.72 -8.66
N ALA A 66 -14.59 -10.51 -7.77
CA ALA A 66 -15.55 -9.41 -7.90
C ALA A 66 -14.89 -8.02 -7.94
N VAL A 67 -13.79 -7.83 -7.20
CA VAL A 67 -13.01 -6.59 -7.23
C VAL A 67 -12.23 -6.43 -8.54
N LEU A 68 -11.57 -7.50 -9.00
CA LEU A 68 -10.74 -7.45 -10.21
C LEU A 68 -11.55 -7.32 -11.50
N GLU A 69 -12.74 -7.92 -11.56
CA GLU A 69 -13.67 -7.78 -12.71
C GLU A 69 -14.16 -6.34 -12.92
N ARG A 70 -14.17 -5.53 -11.85
CA ARG A 70 -14.51 -4.09 -11.94
C ARG A 70 -13.36 -3.21 -12.41
N ARG A 71 -12.14 -3.76 -12.43
CA ARG A 71 -10.95 -3.01 -12.84
C ARG A 71 -10.65 -3.26 -14.31
N SER A 72 -10.27 -2.23 -15.03
CA SER A 72 -9.78 -2.39 -16.40
C SER A 72 -8.49 -3.22 -16.39
N MET A 73 -8.44 -4.24 -17.23
CA MET A 73 -7.25 -5.06 -17.47
C MET A 73 -6.65 -4.67 -18.82
N PRO A 74 -5.67 -3.74 -18.86
CA PRO A 74 -5.05 -3.32 -20.10
C PRO A 74 -4.19 -4.44 -20.69
N SER A 75 -4.80 -5.27 -21.54
CA SER A 75 -4.18 -6.44 -22.16
C SER A 75 -4.83 -6.72 -23.52
N SER A 76 -4.09 -7.34 -24.43
CA SER A 76 -4.63 -7.86 -25.69
C SER A 76 -5.59 -9.04 -25.49
N ASP A 77 -5.51 -9.71 -24.32
CA ASP A 77 -6.41 -10.77 -23.90
C ASP A 77 -6.82 -10.51 -22.43
N PRO A 78 -7.86 -9.69 -22.20
CA PRO A 78 -8.30 -9.32 -20.84
C PRO A 78 -8.78 -10.50 -20.00
N ALA A 79 -9.41 -11.50 -20.62
CA ALA A 79 -9.92 -12.66 -19.91
C ALA A 79 -8.77 -13.53 -19.37
N ARG A 80 -7.79 -13.84 -20.22
CA ARG A 80 -6.58 -14.56 -19.81
C ARG A 80 -5.78 -13.77 -18.77
N ALA A 81 -5.71 -12.44 -18.92
CA ALA A 81 -5.04 -11.56 -17.98
C ALA A 81 -5.71 -11.58 -16.60
N LEU A 82 -7.03 -11.56 -16.54
CA LEU A 82 -7.80 -11.67 -15.30
C LEU A 82 -7.51 -13.00 -14.58
N GLU A 83 -7.60 -14.12 -15.29
CA GLU A 83 -7.37 -15.44 -14.68
C GLU A 83 -5.91 -15.57 -14.17
N ALA A 84 -4.92 -15.15 -14.96
CA ALA A 84 -3.53 -15.15 -14.52
C ALA A 84 -3.31 -14.25 -13.28
N ARG A 85 -3.97 -13.10 -13.24
CA ARG A 85 -3.91 -12.19 -12.10
C ARG A 85 -4.55 -12.78 -10.84
N LEU A 86 -5.70 -13.43 -10.98
CA LEU A 86 -6.38 -14.08 -9.86
C LEU A 86 -5.50 -15.16 -9.23
N VAL A 87 -4.88 -16.01 -10.05
CA VAL A 87 -3.97 -17.06 -9.56
C VAL A 87 -2.75 -16.43 -8.87
N LYS A 88 -2.09 -15.48 -9.51
CA LYS A 88 -0.91 -14.80 -8.94
C LYS A 88 -1.24 -14.14 -7.59
N ASP A 89 -2.31 -13.34 -7.55
CA ASP A 89 -2.67 -12.59 -6.35
C ASP A 89 -3.13 -13.55 -5.22
N ARG A 90 -3.75 -14.69 -5.54
CA ARG A 90 -4.09 -15.72 -4.54
C ARG A 90 -2.83 -16.35 -3.94
N LEU A 91 -1.88 -16.77 -4.77
CA LEU A 91 -0.61 -17.32 -4.32
C LEU A 91 0.15 -16.36 -3.41
N TYR A 92 0.14 -15.09 -3.76
CA TYR A 92 0.76 -14.05 -2.94
C TYR A 92 0.03 -13.85 -1.60
N ALA A 93 -1.32 -13.74 -1.63
CA ALA A 93 -2.12 -13.56 -0.42
C ALA A 93 -1.99 -14.75 0.55
N ASP A 94 -2.03 -15.99 0.06
CA ASP A 94 -1.82 -17.19 0.86
C ASP A 94 -0.47 -17.17 1.58
N ARG A 95 0.57 -16.74 0.88
CA ARG A 95 1.92 -16.65 1.41
C ARG A 95 2.05 -15.56 2.48
N VAL A 96 1.47 -14.38 2.23
CA VAL A 96 1.44 -13.28 3.19
C VAL A 96 0.64 -13.67 4.44
N ALA A 97 -0.53 -14.29 4.27
CA ALA A 97 -1.36 -14.74 5.39
C ALA A 97 -0.65 -15.79 6.26
N ALA A 98 0.00 -16.79 5.62
CA ALA A 98 0.78 -17.79 6.35
C ALA A 98 1.92 -17.17 7.15
N LEU A 99 2.67 -16.25 6.56
CA LEU A 99 3.78 -15.54 7.21
C LEU A 99 3.28 -14.62 8.34
N ALA A 100 2.13 -13.97 8.16
CA ALA A 100 1.52 -13.13 9.19
C ALA A 100 1.14 -13.98 10.43
N LEU A 101 0.49 -15.12 10.23
CA LEU A 101 0.14 -16.04 11.30
C LEU A 101 1.38 -16.60 12.01
N GLU A 102 2.43 -16.96 11.27
CA GLU A 102 3.71 -17.41 11.85
C GLU A 102 4.35 -16.33 12.74
N ARG A 103 4.20 -15.06 12.38
CA ARG A 103 4.69 -13.91 13.13
C ARG A 103 3.75 -13.43 14.23
N GLY A 104 2.58 -14.03 14.37
CA GLY A 104 1.58 -13.69 15.39
C GLY A 104 0.75 -12.46 15.07
N PHE A 105 0.75 -11.99 13.82
CA PHE A 105 -0.10 -10.89 13.38
C PHE A 105 -1.52 -11.37 13.05
N PRO A 106 -2.56 -10.56 13.34
CA PRO A 106 -3.92 -10.87 12.95
C PRO A 106 -4.07 -10.85 11.42
N VAL A 107 -4.86 -11.80 10.91
CA VAL A 107 -5.27 -11.88 9.51
C VAL A 107 -6.78 -11.74 9.43
N LEU A 108 -7.26 -10.72 8.72
CA LEU A 108 -8.68 -10.46 8.54
C LEU A 108 -9.14 -10.97 7.17
N VAL A 109 -10.10 -11.88 7.18
CA VAL A 109 -10.70 -12.41 5.95
C VAL A 109 -11.65 -11.38 5.33
N MET A 110 -11.33 -10.99 4.10
CA MET A 110 -12.09 -10.02 3.31
C MET A 110 -13.09 -10.72 2.39
N ASN A 111 -14.36 -10.68 2.77
CA ASN A 111 -15.47 -11.29 2.02
C ASN A 111 -16.50 -10.27 1.51
N GLY A 112 -16.21 -8.97 1.64
CA GLY A 112 -17.16 -7.90 1.32
C GLY A 112 -18.04 -7.47 2.51
N SER A 113 -17.75 -7.92 3.73
CA SER A 113 -18.43 -7.44 4.93
C SER A 113 -18.29 -5.92 5.07
N PRO A 114 -19.35 -5.20 5.41
CA PRO A 114 -19.33 -3.75 5.53
C PRO A 114 -18.55 -3.23 6.75
N ASP A 115 -18.34 -4.04 7.78
CA ASP A 115 -17.69 -3.60 9.02
C ASP A 115 -16.20 -3.93 9.11
N LEU A 116 -15.47 -3.60 8.05
CA LEU A 116 -14.01 -3.73 8.04
C LEU A 116 -13.33 -2.77 9.03
N VAL A 117 -13.83 -1.54 9.09
CA VAL A 117 -13.24 -0.48 9.93
C VAL A 117 -13.37 -0.83 11.40
N GLY A 118 -14.57 -1.14 11.88
CA GLY A 118 -14.79 -1.53 13.28
C GLY A 118 -14.01 -2.80 13.67
N THR A 119 -13.86 -3.74 12.75
CA THR A 119 -13.03 -4.93 13.01
C THR A 119 -11.56 -4.57 13.11
N ALA A 120 -11.04 -3.74 12.21
CA ALA A 120 -9.64 -3.29 12.27
C ALA A 120 -9.36 -2.48 13.54
N GLU A 121 -10.25 -1.56 13.92
CA GLU A 121 -10.15 -0.79 15.16
C GLU A 121 -10.14 -1.67 16.42
N SER A 122 -10.85 -2.80 16.40
CA SER A 122 -10.84 -3.76 17.50
C SER A 122 -9.57 -4.59 17.61
N LEU A 123 -8.79 -4.70 16.53
CA LEU A 123 -7.58 -5.53 16.44
C LEU A 123 -6.29 -4.71 16.58
N LEU A 124 -6.36 -3.42 16.36
CA LEU A 124 -5.22 -2.51 16.45
C LEU A 124 -5.41 -1.56 17.62
N GLU A 125 -4.40 -1.43 18.46
CA GLU A 125 -4.36 -0.37 19.47
C GLU A 125 -3.97 0.94 18.79
N ILE A 126 -4.97 1.76 18.46
CA ILE A 126 -4.73 3.06 17.86
C ILE A 126 -4.35 4.03 18.99
N PRO A 127 -3.13 4.61 18.98
CA PRO A 127 -2.71 5.53 20.01
C PRO A 127 -3.65 6.74 20.09
N GLU A 128 -4.15 7.05 21.30
CA GLU A 128 -4.83 8.31 21.56
C GLU A 128 -3.78 9.42 21.68
N GLY A 129 -3.69 10.29 20.71
CA GLY A 129 -2.81 11.44 20.78
C GLY A 129 -3.03 12.39 19.61
N PRO A 130 -2.71 13.67 19.76
CA PRO A 130 -2.70 14.57 18.62
C PRO A 130 -1.54 14.15 17.69
N ALA A 131 -1.87 13.51 16.58
CA ALA A 131 -0.92 13.47 15.48
C ALA A 131 -0.60 14.93 15.11
N ASP A 132 0.67 15.28 15.01
CA ASP A 132 1.05 16.58 14.44
C ASP A 132 0.84 16.54 12.91
N LEU A 133 -0.44 16.62 12.52
CA LEU A 133 -0.86 16.58 11.13
C LEU A 133 -0.21 17.71 10.31
N GLN A 134 0.15 18.82 10.95
CA GLN A 134 0.85 19.91 10.29
C GLN A 134 2.28 19.51 9.91
N ALA A 135 3.02 18.89 10.84
CA ALA A 135 4.37 18.41 10.58
C ALA A 135 4.38 17.30 9.52
N ILE A 136 3.45 16.35 9.62
CA ILE A 136 3.32 15.26 8.64
C ILE A 136 3.06 15.82 7.23
N ARG A 137 2.06 16.72 7.08
CA ARG A 137 1.72 17.30 5.77
C ARG A 137 2.84 18.13 5.19
N ARG A 138 3.57 18.84 6.04
CA ARG A 138 4.74 19.60 5.59
C ARG A 138 5.81 18.65 5.05
N TRP A 139 6.12 17.59 5.78
CA TRP A 139 7.08 16.60 5.33
C TRP A 139 6.65 15.94 4.01
N GLU A 140 5.38 15.53 3.88
CA GLU A 140 4.83 14.96 2.64
C GLU A 140 4.97 15.93 1.46
N ASN A 141 4.64 17.20 1.67
CA ASN A 141 4.76 18.24 0.65
C ASN A 141 6.22 18.47 0.25
N GLU A 142 7.14 18.52 1.21
CA GLU A 142 8.58 18.69 0.95
C GLU A 142 9.15 17.49 0.17
N ALA A 143 8.80 16.25 0.54
CA ALA A 143 9.19 15.04 -0.16
C ALA A 143 8.62 14.99 -1.59
N ALA A 144 7.33 15.31 -1.75
CA ALA A 144 6.70 15.40 -3.06
C ALA A 144 7.36 16.48 -3.93
N ALA A 145 7.66 17.65 -3.37
CA ALA A 145 8.33 18.72 -4.09
C ALA A 145 9.75 18.33 -4.53
N ALA A 146 10.49 17.60 -3.70
CA ALA A 146 11.81 17.10 -4.07
C ALA A 146 11.74 16.08 -5.23
N ASN A 147 10.80 15.13 -5.17
CA ASN A 147 10.56 14.15 -6.23
C ASN A 147 10.13 14.81 -7.54
N ILE A 148 9.22 15.79 -7.48
CA ILE A 148 8.77 16.53 -8.65
C ILE A 148 9.95 17.29 -9.29
N ARG A 149 10.79 17.96 -8.51
CA ARG A 149 11.98 18.65 -9.02
C ARG A 149 12.92 17.67 -9.72
N ALA A 150 13.24 16.54 -9.08
CA ALA A 150 14.11 15.52 -9.66
C ALA A 150 13.55 14.97 -10.98
N TRP A 151 12.22 14.79 -11.06
CA TRP A 151 11.56 14.37 -12.30
C TRP A 151 11.61 15.47 -13.36
N LEU A 152 11.34 16.73 -13.02
CA LEU A 152 11.39 17.87 -13.96
C LEU A 152 12.80 18.08 -14.53
N ASP A 153 13.84 17.73 -13.77
CA ASP A 153 15.24 17.80 -14.21
C ASP A 153 15.63 16.57 -15.07
N SER A 154 14.74 15.59 -15.21
CA SER A 154 15.01 14.38 -15.99
C SER A 154 14.73 14.58 -17.50
N PRO A 155 15.36 13.77 -18.38
CA PRO A 155 15.08 13.82 -19.81
C PRO A 155 13.66 13.41 -20.20
N GLU A 156 12.93 12.73 -19.31
CA GLU A 156 11.55 12.29 -19.52
C GLU A 156 10.51 13.36 -19.18
N ALA A 157 10.92 14.47 -18.57
CA ALA A 157 10.01 15.54 -18.20
C ALA A 157 9.39 16.20 -19.45
N PRO A 158 8.08 16.47 -19.44
CA PRO A 158 7.46 17.19 -20.53
C PRO A 158 7.95 18.64 -20.57
N ALA A 159 8.05 19.20 -21.78
CA ALA A 159 8.49 20.60 -21.97
C ALA A 159 7.55 21.63 -21.33
N GLU A 160 6.28 21.26 -21.17
CA GLU A 160 5.25 22.07 -20.50
C GLU A 160 4.56 21.21 -19.44
N HIS A 161 4.43 21.73 -18.24
CA HIS A 161 3.70 21.10 -17.14
C HIS A 161 2.84 22.13 -16.42
N GLY A 162 1.71 21.70 -15.90
CA GLY A 162 0.86 22.50 -15.01
C GLY A 162 1.44 22.64 -13.60
N GLY A 163 0.74 23.35 -12.73
CA GLY A 163 1.05 23.36 -11.31
C GLY A 163 0.79 21.99 -10.65
N PHE A 164 1.55 21.69 -9.62
CA PHE A 164 1.36 20.49 -8.81
C PHE A 164 0.66 20.91 -7.51
N PRO A 165 -0.52 20.35 -7.21
CA PRO A 165 -1.21 20.66 -5.97
C PRO A 165 -0.50 20.00 -4.78
N PHE A 166 -0.46 20.71 -3.65
CA PHE A 166 0.07 20.22 -2.38
C PHE A 166 -1.03 20.26 -1.32
N ALA A 167 -1.00 19.29 -0.40
CA ALA A 167 -1.96 19.26 0.69
C ALA A 167 -1.82 20.49 1.61
N CYS A 168 -2.96 21.03 2.06
CA CYS A 168 -2.96 22.15 3.00
C CYS A 168 -2.28 21.78 4.34
N GLU A 169 -1.28 22.55 4.75
CA GLU A 169 -0.50 22.31 5.98
C GLU A 169 -1.16 22.90 7.24
N CYS A 170 -2.47 23.19 7.22
CA CYS A 170 -3.14 23.80 8.38
C CYS A 170 -3.34 22.85 9.58
N GLY A 171 -3.07 21.53 9.42
CA GLY A 171 -3.20 20.52 10.47
C GLY A 171 -4.65 20.21 10.88
N ARG A 172 -5.67 20.80 10.25
CA ARG A 172 -7.08 20.47 10.54
C ARG A 172 -7.45 19.12 9.95
N ARG A 173 -8.07 18.24 10.76
CA ARG A 173 -8.64 16.99 10.26
C ARG A 173 -9.76 17.28 9.25
N GLY A 174 -9.77 16.55 8.13
CA GLY A 174 -10.76 16.72 7.06
C GLY A 174 -10.64 18.02 6.27
N CYS A 175 -9.47 18.67 6.28
CA CYS A 175 -9.18 19.77 5.37
C CYS A 175 -8.79 19.19 4.00
N ASP A 176 -9.59 19.48 2.98
CA ASP A 176 -9.41 19.02 1.59
C ASP A 176 -8.84 20.16 0.69
N GLU A 177 -8.39 21.26 1.27
CA GLU A 177 -7.75 22.34 0.52
C GLU A 177 -6.36 21.89 0.02
N LEU A 178 -6.04 22.26 -1.23
CA LEU A 178 -4.78 21.97 -1.92
C LEU A 178 -3.99 23.26 -2.10
#